data_57a42ff8d71f0e66f4918741ff1e499d
#
_entry.id   57a42ff8d71f0e66f4918741ff1e499d
#
_cell.length_a   1.000
_cell.length_b   1.000
_cell.length_c   1.000
_cell.angle_alpha   90.00
_cell.angle_beta   90.00
_cell.angle_gamma   90.00
#
_symmetry.space_group_name_H-M   'P 1'
#
loop_
_entity.id
_entity.type
_entity.pdbx_description
1 polymer ?
#
loop_
_entity_poly.entity_id
_entity_poly.type
_entity_poly.pdbx_seq_one_letter_code
_entity_poly.pdbx_strand_id
1 'polypeptide(L)'
;DQILHFSRNTSQGYRYNTDFKNNNFFAKSTFNKAQQPIVLMGTFLDRSFGANGFYATPSAVDQFERTQASLVSVQTSIASEHWVVTPSVYWKRNQDLYIYIRNNPGVYRNLHLSNKVGGALMARNFNVLGTSGFGLEVAQVSIRSNNLGNRDRFQANGFVEHRFSFLDDKIDVTPGVALNYFSDFKFHAFPGIDLGYRVSNDFKTYANFGYTYRIPTYTDLFYADRTTIGNENLTPEEALSWELGVAYNRDDFTVQSAFFRRDTDNLIDYVKFDETALWEAQNFAALATSGVEINLAQKFTLFGLDQTMSMGYTFIDDAIKDTQVPFSRYAINSLKHQLTANTQLKLAKQWPLSLSYRYMERTNGTSYQVLDAALRYETPKITWSLVGNNILDAKFSETNLVPAPGANVLFSMTYQY
;
A
#
# COMPACT_ATOMS: atom_id res chain seq x y z
N ASP A 1 19.02 -21.59 4.27
CA ASP A 1 17.65 -21.71 3.74
C ASP A 1 17.57 -21.11 2.36
N GLN A 2 16.81 -21.76 1.47
CA GLN A 2 16.56 -21.26 0.13
C GLN A 2 15.08 -21.32 -0.18
N ILE A 3 14.57 -20.26 -0.79
CA ILE A 3 13.19 -20.18 -1.28
C ILE A 3 13.26 -19.80 -2.75
N LEU A 4 12.66 -20.62 -3.59
CA LEU A 4 12.45 -20.33 -5.00
C LEU A 4 10.96 -20.37 -5.28
N HIS A 5 10.44 -19.36 -5.93
CA HIS A 5 9.04 -19.31 -6.33
C HIS A 5 8.93 -18.82 -7.76
N PHE A 6 8.15 -19.54 -8.55
CA PHE A 6 7.72 -19.11 -9.88
C PHE A 6 6.21 -19.23 -9.97
N SER A 7 5.58 -18.20 -10.50
CA SER A 7 4.16 -18.25 -10.83
C SER A 7 3.88 -17.65 -12.20
N ARG A 8 2.92 -18.21 -12.88
CA ARG A 8 2.35 -17.67 -14.11
C ARG A 8 0.85 -17.66 -14.00
N ASN A 9 0.25 -16.50 -14.27
CA ASN A 9 -1.20 -16.32 -14.29
C ASN A 9 -1.60 -15.65 -15.61
N THR A 10 -2.60 -16.23 -16.28
CA THR A 10 -3.08 -15.74 -17.58
C THR A 10 -4.59 -15.78 -17.61
N SER A 11 -5.19 -14.81 -18.29
CA SER A 11 -6.64 -14.76 -18.51
C SER A 11 -6.92 -14.16 -19.89
N GLN A 12 -8.04 -14.55 -20.50
CA GLN A 12 -8.56 -13.87 -21.68
C GLN A 12 -9.38 -12.63 -21.31
N GLY A 13 -9.58 -12.38 -20.00
CA GLY A 13 -10.34 -11.26 -19.49
C GLY A 13 -11.83 -11.54 -19.39
N TYR A 14 -12.56 -10.64 -18.70
CA TYR A 14 -14.00 -10.73 -18.48
C TYR A 14 -14.80 -9.82 -19.44
N ARG A 15 -14.11 -8.98 -20.21
CA ARG A 15 -14.66 -8.13 -21.28
C ARG A 15 -13.58 -7.86 -22.32
N TYR A 16 -13.95 -7.18 -23.41
CA TYR A 16 -13.01 -6.81 -24.48
C TYR A 16 -11.75 -6.15 -23.93
N ASN A 17 -10.57 -6.56 -24.40
CA ASN A 17 -9.26 -6.02 -24.05
C ASN A 17 -9.02 -5.87 -22.55
N THR A 18 -9.32 -6.96 -21.78
CA THR A 18 -8.95 -7.10 -20.37
C THR A 18 -8.20 -8.41 -20.11
N ASP A 19 -7.63 -8.98 -21.19
CA ASP A 19 -6.73 -10.11 -21.12
C ASP A 19 -5.45 -9.74 -20.36
N PHE A 20 -4.85 -10.70 -19.68
CA PHE A 20 -3.59 -10.48 -19.00
C PHE A 20 -2.68 -11.70 -18.98
N LYS A 21 -1.38 -11.42 -18.83
CA LYS A 21 -0.34 -12.40 -18.58
C LYS A 21 0.62 -11.84 -17.54
N ASN A 22 0.76 -12.53 -16.41
CA ASN A 22 1.65 -12.19 -15.31
C ASN A 22 2.62 -13.34 -15.08
N ASN A 23 3.91 -13.06 -15.07
CA ASN A 23 4.95 -14.01 -14.66
C ASN A 23 5.68 -13.40 -13.47
N ASN A 24 5.88 -14.18 -12.42
CA ASN A 24 6.60 -13.75 -11.23
C ASN A 24 7.71 -14.77 -10.93
N PHE A 25 8.88 -14.27 -10.66
CA PHE A 25 10.00 -15.04 -10.15
C PHE A 25 10.50 -14.40 -8.86
N PHE A 26 10.75 -15.23 -7.86
CA PHE A 26 11.32 -14.82 -6.59
C PHE A 26 12.34 -15.85 -6.14
N ALA A 27 13.49 -15.37 -5.67
CA ALA A 27 14.53 -16.18 -5.07
C ALA A 27 15.06 -15.50 -3.80
N LYS A 28 15.21 -16.26 -2.73
CA LYS A 28 15.83 -15.82 -1.49
C LYS A 28 16.75 -16.92 -0.98
N SER A 29 17.99 -16.56 -0.69
CA SER A 29 18.97 -17.44 -0.06
C SER A 29 19.43 -16.81 1.25
N THR A 30 19.35 -17.56 2.33
CA THR A 30 19.89 -17.16 3.64
C THR A 30 21.05 -18.08 4.01
N PHE A 31 22.21 -17.50 4.11
CA PHE A 31 23.43 -18.17 4.55
C PHE A 31 23.57 -17.94 6.05
N ASN A 32 23.32 -19.01 6.83
CA ASN A 32 23.42 -18.96 8.27
C ASN A 32 24.87 -19.16 8.70
N LYS A 33 25.58 -18.09 8.97
CA LYS A 33 26.66 -18.13 9.95
C LYS A 33 26.03 -17.81 11.31
N ALA A 34 26.36 -18.56 12.34
CA ALA A 34 25.67 -18.60 13.63
C ALA A 34 25.39 -17.25 14.32
N GLN A 35 25.96 -16.15 13.87
CA GLN A 35 25.75 -14.81 14.41
C GLN A 35 25.53 -13.72 13.37
N GLN A 36 25.73 -14.00 12.07
CA GLN A 36 25.66 -13.00 11.01
C GLN A 36 25.02 -13.57 9.74
N PRO A 37 23.68 -13.70 9.69
CA PRO A 37 22.99 -14.19 8.51
C PRO A 37 23.18 -13.23 7.34
N ILE A 38 23.60 -13.75 6.18
CA ILE A 38 23.60 -12.99 4.92
C ILE A 38 22.38 -13.42 4.11
N VAL A 39 21.53 -12.47 3.76
CA VAL A 39 20.34 -12.69 2.95
C VAL A 39 20.56 -12.08 1.57
N LEU A 40 20.48 -12.91 0.54
CA LEU A 40 20.43 -12.51 -0.86
C LEU A 40 18.99 -12.70 -1.35
N MET A 41 18.41 -11.67 -1.96
CA MET A 41 17.06 -11.72 -2.51
C MET A 41 17.04 -11.15 -3.92
N GLY A 42 16.31 -11.83 -4.81
CA GLY A 42 16.02 -11.37 -6.16
C GLY A 42 14.56 -11.61 -6.54
N THR A 43 13.95 -10.65 -7.24
CA THR A 43 12.59 -10.80 -7.79
C THR A 43 12.51 -10.19 -9.18
N PHE A 44 11.71 -10.81 -10.03
CA PHE A 44 11.37 -10.32 -11.35
C PHE A 44 9.90 -10.53 -11.63
N LEU A 45 9.24 -9.45 -12.02
CA LEU A 45 7.86 -9.43 -12.46
C LEU A 45 7.80 -9.00 -13.93
N ASP A 46 6.99 -9.69 -14.74
CA ASP A 46 6.65 -9.28 -16.11
C ASP A 46 5.15 -9.42 -16.28
N ARG A 47 4.47 -8.31 -16.46
CA ARG A 47 3.01 -8.22 -16.60
C ARG A 47 2.65 -7.55 -17.90
N SER A 48 1.67 -8.08 -18.60
CA SER A 48 1.09 -7.45 -19.76
C SER A 48 -0.42 -7.62 -19.73
N PHE A 49 -1.16 -6.57 -20.04
CA PHE A 49 -2.63 -6.58 -19.98
C PHE A 49 -3.27 -5.56 -20.91
N GLY A 50 -4.47 -5.88 -21.37
CA GLY A 50 -5.37 -4.92 -21.99
C GLY A 50 -5.99 -4.03 -20.90
N ALA A 51 -5.92 -2.71 -21.10
CA ALA A 51 -6.33 -1.72 -20.11
C ALA A 51 -7.59 -0.95 -20.54
N ASN A 52 -8.59 -1.67 -21.01
CA ASN A 52 -9.84 -1.13 -21.54
C ASN A 52 -10.45 -0.02 -20.67
N GLY A 53 -10.36 1.24 -21.13
CA GLY A 53 -10.96 2.41 -20.47
C GLY A 53 -10.29 2.83 -19.16
N PHE A 54 -9.10 2.30 -18.83
CA PHE A 54 -8.50 2.52 -17.51
C PHE A 54 -7.79 3.88 -17.38
N TYR A 55 -6.95 4.26 -18.35
CA TYR A 55 -6.06 5.42 -18.17
C TYR A 55 -6.62 6.75 -18.70
N ALA A 56 -7.32 6.77 -19.83
CA ALA A 56 -7.76 8.01 -20.45
C ALA A 56 -9.25 8.27 -20.17
N THR A 57 -10.12 7.56 -20.88
CA THR A 57 -11.57 7.65 -20.75
C THR A 57 -12.19 6.26 -20.87
N PRO A 58 -13.41 6.03 -20.38
CA PRO A 58 -14.10 4.75 -20.56
C PRO A 58 -14.24 4.31 -22.03
N SER A 59 -14.22 5.27 -22.97
CA SER A 59 -14.30 5.01 -24.43
C SER A 59 -12.96 4.56 -25.04
N ALA A 60 -11.83 4.74 -24.35
CA ALA A 60 -10.52 4.33 -24.83
C ALA A 60 -10.30 2.83 -24.58
N VAL A 61 -10.96 1.99 -25.36
CA VAL A 61 -11.06 0.55 -25.11
C VAL A 61 -9.85 -0.28 -25.56
N ASP A 62 -8.98 0.27 -26.43
CA ASP A 62 -7.85 -0.46 -27.05
C ASP A 62 -6.51 -0.28 -26.33
N GLN A 63 -6.51 0.26 -25.11
CA GLN A 63 -5.30 0.51 -24.34
C GLN A 63 -4.60 -0.79 -23.94
N PHE A 64 -3.27 -0.75 -23.90
CA PHE A 64 -2.43 -1.87 -23.48
C PHE A 64 -1.29 -1.37 -22.61
N GLU A 65 -0.92 -2.18 -21.65
CA GLU A 65 0.23 -1.90 -20.80
C GLU A 65 1.08 -3.15 -20.58
N ARG A 66 2.40 -2.94 -20.51
CA ARG A 66 3.36 -3.93 -20.05
C ARG A 66 4.29 -3.33 -19.02
N THR A 67 4.30 -3.91 -17.84
CA THR A 67 5.19 -3.52 -16.74
C THR A 67 6.19 -4.63 -16.42
N GLN A 68 7.45 -4.23 -16.19
CA GLN A 68 8.47 -5.13 -15.66
C GLN A 68 9.07 -4.51 -14.40
N ALA A 69 9.23 -5.31 -13.36
CA ALA A 69 9.89 -4.88 -12.13
C ALA A 69 10.96 -5.89 -11.72
N SER A 70 12.13 -5.40 -11.36
CA SER A 70 13.23 -6.18 -10.83
C SER A 70 13.71 -5.59 -9.51
N LEU A 71 14.04 -6.44 -8.56
CA LEU A 71 14.72 -6.04 -7.33
C LEU A 71 15.80 -7.08 -7.02
N VAL A 72 16.99 -6.61 -6.70
CA VAL A 72 18.07 -7.42 -6.12
C VAL A 72 18.54 -6.73 -4.86
N SER A 73 18.69 -7.47 -3.79
CA SER A 73 19.20 -6.93 -2.52
C SER A 73 20.08 -7.93 -1.80
N VAL A 74 21.04 -7.38 -1.06
CA VAL A 74 21.89 -8.10 -0.10
C VAL A 74 21.78 -7.38 1.22
N GLN A 75 21.53 -8.13 2.27
CA GLN A 75 21.53 -7.61 3.64
C GLN A 75 22.19 -8.59 4.60
N THR A 76 22.72 -8.06 5.70
CA THR A 76 23.16 -8.87 6.84
C THR A 76 22.66 -8.27 8.14
N SER A 77 22.66 -9.04 9.21
CA SER A 77 22.34 -8.56 10.55
C SER A 77 23.51 -8.92 11.47
N ILE A 78 24.03 -7.90 12.15
CA ILE A 78 25.13 -8.02 13.09
C ILE A 78 24.55 -7.69 14.47
N ALA A 79 24.51 -8.69 15.35
CA ALA A 79 23.97 -8.55 16.68
C ALA A 79 25.09 -8.61 17.72
N SER A 80 25.01 -7.76 18.74
CA SER A 80 25.79 -7.80 19.96
C SER A 80 24.85 -7.69 21.17
N GLU A 81 25.38 -7.64 22.38
CA GLU A 81 24.58 -7.53 23.61
C GLU A 81 23.65 -6.31 23.60
N HIS A 82 24.11 -5.17 23.07
CA HIS A 82 23.38 -3.90 23.11
C HIS A 82 22.98 -3.39 21.73
N TRP A 83 23.46 -4.00 20.65
CA TRP A 83 23.22 -3.49 19.30
C TRP A 83 22.77 -4.56 18.34
N VAL A 84 21.81 -4.20 17.48
CA VAL A 84 21.49 -4.92 16.25
C VAL A 84 21.64 -3.94 15.10
N VAL A 85 22.58 -4.24 14.18
CA VAL A 85 22.87 -3.40 13.00
C VAL A 85 22.60 -4.21 11.74
N THR A 86 21.81 -3.64 10.84
CA THR A 86 21.37 -4.30 9.60
C THR A 86 21.71 -3.42 8.40
N PRO A 87 22.93 -3.55 7.83
CA PRO A 87 23.29 -2.94 6.57
C PRO A 87 22.65 -3.70 5.40
N SER A 88 22.24 -2.96 4.37
CA SER A 88 21.73 -3.51 3.12
C SER A 88 22.15 -2.68 1.92
N VAL A 89 22.24 -3.32 0.77
CA VAL A 89 22.39 -2.67 -0.53
C VAL A 89 21.37 -3.25 -1.50
N TYR A 90 20.85 -2.44 -2.41
CA TYR A 90 19.83 -2.89 -3.33
C TYR A 90 19.87 -2.14 -4.66
N TRP A 91 19.35 -2.81 -5.67
CA TRP A 91 19.00 -2.25 -6.96
C TRP A 91 17.56 -2.61 -7.30
N LYS A 92 16.77 -1.60 -7.68
CA LYS A 92 15.38 -1.75 -8.15
C LYS A 92 15.26 -1.12 -9.53
N ARG A 93 14.61 -1.82 -10.45
CA ARG A 93 14.29 -1.34 -11.78
C ARG A 93 12.83 -1.56 -12.08
N ASN A 94 12.17 -0.54 -12.61
CA ASN A 94 10.83 -0.63 -13.18
C ASN A 94 10.88 -0.16 -14.63
N GLN A 95 10.19 -0.88 -15.49
CA GLN A 95 9.91 -0.49 -16.86
C GLN A 95 8.40 -0.53 -17.03
N ASP A 96 7.86 0.52 -17.60
CA ASP A 96 6.45 0.69 -17.89
C ASP A 96 6.28 1.12 -19.34
N LEU A 97 5.60 0.29 -20.11
CA LEU A 97 5.24 0.56 -21.51
C LEU A 97 3.73 0.65 -21.62
N TYR A 98 3.23 1.85 -21.79
CA TYR A 98 1.84 2.14 -22.12
C TYR A 98 1.66 2.36 -23.62
N ILE A 99 0.57 1.81 -24.20
CA ILE A 99 0.18 1.98 -25.62
C ILE A 99 -1.31 2.33 -25.68
N TYR A 100 -1.64 3.46 -26.29
CA TYR A 100 -3.02 3.95 -26.39
C TYR A 100 -3.90 3.09 -27.30
N ILE A 101 -3.38 2.66 -28.47
CA ILE A 101 -4.03 1.72 -29.37
C ILE A 101 -3.12 0.50 -29.53
N ARG A 102 -3.46 -0.62 -28.89
CA ARG A 102 -2.64 -1.83 -28.80
C ARG A 102 -2.07 -2.31 -30.14
N ASN A 103 -2.91 -2.30 -31.18
CA ASN A 103 -2.54 -2.77 -32.52
C ASN A 103 -1.91 -1.67 -33.41
N ASN A 104 -1.79 -0.44 -32.88
CA ASN A 104 -1.14 0.67 -33.57
C ASN A 104 -0.33 1.55 -32.60
N PRO A 105 0.83 1.07 -32.10
CA PRO A 105 1.65 1.80 -31.13
C PRO A 105 2.19 3.15 -31.64
N GLY A 106 2.14 3.39 -32.97
CA GLY A 106 2.58 4.64 -33.58
C GLY A 106 1.66 5.84 -33.28
N VAL A 107 0.42 5.61 -32.85
CA VAL A 107 -0.52 6.68 -32.48
C VAL A 107 -0.07 7.38 -31.21
N TYR A 108 0.19 6.62 -30.14
CA TYR A 108 0.71 7.14 -28.89
C TYR A 108 1.21 6.02 -28.00
N ARG A 109 2.41 6.20 -27.44
CA ARG A 109 2.99 5.29 -26.45
C ARG A 109 3.86 6.06 -25.46
N ASN A 110 3.89 5.59 -24.23
CA ASN A 110 4.85 6.02 -23.20
C ASN A 110 5.73 4.83 -22.82
N LEU A 111 7.01 5.10 -22.66
CA LEU A 111 7.97 4.15 -22.12
C LEU A 111 8.74 4.86 -21.00
N HIS A 112 8.54 4.38 -19.78
CA HIS A 112 9.23 4.84 -18.60
C HIS A 112 10.16 3.75 -18.09
N LEU A 113 11.42 4.09 -17.92
CA LEU A 113 12.44 3.22 -17.36
C LEU A 113 13.06 3.88 -16.15
N SER A 114 12.74 3.38 -14.96
CA SER A 114 13.28 3.91 -13.71
C SER A 114 14.21 2.92 -13.02
N ASN A 115 15.27 3.44 -12.42
CA ASN A 115 16.20 2.69 -11.59
C ASN A 115 16.37 3.41 -10.25
N LYS A 116 16.49 2.63 -9.18
CA LYS A 116 16.92 3.10 -7.85
C LYS A 116 18.04 2.18 -7.38
N VAL A 117 19.22 2.75 -7.12
CA VAL A 117 20.35 2.06 -6.50
C VAL A 117 20.59 2.71 -5.16
N GLY A 118 20.67 1.93 -4.11
CA GLY A 118 20.84 2.48 -2.78
C GLY A 118 21.43 1.52 -1.77
N GLY A 119 21.82 2.09 -0.65
CA GLY A 119 22.21 1.37 0.55
C GLY A 119 21.48 1.93 1.77
N ALA A 120 21.18 1.06 2.71
CA ALA A 120 20.56 1.43 3.97
C ALA A 120 21.29 0.79 5.15
N LEU A 121 21.33 1.53 6.25
CA LEU A 121 21.82 1.09 7.54
C LEU A 121 20.70 1.30 8.56
N MET A 122 20.22 0.21 9.16
CA MET A 122 19.30 0.25 10.29
C MET A 122 20.04 -0.21 11.52
N ALA A 123 19.85 0.48 12.65
CA ALA A 123 20.47 0.12 13.91
C ALA A 123 19.48 0.26 15.06
N ARG A 124 19.52 -0.69 16.00
CA ARG A 124 18.82 -0.61 17.29
C ARG A 124 19.83 -0.73 18.42
N ASN A 125 19.66 0.11 19.41
CA ASN A 125 20.44 0.04 20.65
C ASN A 125 19.50 -0.21 21.84
N PHE A 126 19.86 -1.19 22.64
CA PHE A 126 19.14 -1.54 23.87
C PHE A 126 19.97 -1.08 25.06
N ASN A 127 19.39 -0.26 25.92
CA ASN A 127 20.06 0.30 27.09
C ASN A 127 19.06 0.45 28.25
N VAL A 128 19.55 0.87 29.41
CA VAL A 128 18.76 1.00 30.65
C VAL A 128 17.63 2.03 30.56
N LEU A 129 17.70 2.98 29.62
CA LEU A 129 16.67 4.00 29.40
C LEU A 129 15.58 3.53 28.41
N GLY A 130 15.81 2.43 27.69
CA GLY A 130 14.89 1.90 26.70
C GLY A 130 15.58 1.47 25.41
N THR A 131 14.92 1.69 24.27
CA THR A 131 15.40 1.26 22.96
C THR A 131 15.52 2.45 22.03
N SER A 132 16.73 2.67 21.48
CA SER A 132 16.95 3.66 20.42
C SER A 132 16.90 3.00 19.05
N GLY A 133 16.24 3.65 18.08
CA GLY A 133 16.22 3.30 16.67
C GLY A 133 16.92 4.35 15.81
N PHE A 134 17.73 3.89 14.84
CA PHE A 134 18.43 4.73 13.88
C PHE A 134 18.28 4.14 12.50
N GLY A 135 18.05 4.97 11.51
CA GLY A 135 18.03 4.56 10.12
C GLY A 135 18.70 5.60 9.23
N LEU A 136 19.40 5.13 8.21
CA LEU A 136 19.94 5.95 7.13
C LEU A 136 19.81 5.18 5.83
N GLU A 137 19.20 5.77 4.82
CA GLU A 137 19.19 5.29 3.43
C GLU A 137 19.77 6.38 2.54
N VAL A 138 20.68 5.99 1.65
CA VAL A 138 21.14 6.84 0.56
C VAL A 138 20.88 6.14 -0.76
N ALA A 139 20.33 6.88 -1.73
CA ALA A 139 19.99 6.29 -3.02
C ALA A 139 20.09 7.30 -4.18
N GLN A 140 20.42 6.78 -5.34
CA GLN A 140 20.28 7.45 -6.63
C GLN A 140 19.07 6.89 -7.35
N VAL A 141 18.14 7.77 -7.71
CA VAL A 141 16.95 7.48 -8.53
C VAL A 141 17.16 8.08 -9.90
N SER A 142 16.91 7.32 -10.95
CA SER A 142 16.96 7.82 -12.33
C SER A 142 15.74 7.37 -13.11
N ILE A 143 15.26 8.22 -14.01
CA ILE A 143 14.22 7.88 -15.00
C ILE A 143 14.71 8.25 -16.39
N ARG A 144 14.39 7.38 -17.35
CA ARG A 144 14.54 7.61 -18.78
C ARG A 144 13.19 7.38 -19.41
N SER A 145 12.65 8.41 -20.06
CA SER A 145 11.28 8.40 -20.55
C SER A 145 11.13 9.25 -21.79
N ASN A 146 10.35 8.77 -22.75
CA ASN A 146 9.99 9.56 -23.93
C ASN A 146 9.01 10.70 -23.63
N ASN A 147 8.30 10.65 -22.50
CA ASN A 147 7.37 11.70 -22.06
C ASN A 147 7.96 12.57 -20.95
N LEU A 148 8.52 11.97 -19.88
CA LEU A 148 9.04 12.69 -18.72
C LEU A 148 10.50 13.16 -18.91
N GLY A 149 11.15 12.78 -20.01
CA GLY A 149 12.57 13.08 -20.25
C GLY A 149 13.53 12.21 -19.43
N ASN A 150 14.78 12.65 -19.36
CA ASN A 150 15.82 12.02 -18.58
C ASN A 150 16.03 12.79 -17.30
N ARG A 151 15.78 12.17 -16.13
CA ARG A 151 15.86 12.81 -14.82
C ARG A 151 16.63 11.95 -13.85
N ASP A 152 17.31 12.59 -12.92
CA ASP A 152 18.07 11.95 -11.86
C ASP A 152 17.83 12.70 -10.55
N ARG A 153 17.66 11.95 -9.44
CA ARG A 153 17.46 12.50 -8.08
C ARG A 153 18.33 11.72 -7.11
N PHE A 154 19.19 12.42 -6.40
CA PHE A 154 19.83 11.86 -5.21
C PHE A 154 18.91 12.06 -4.01
N GLN A 155 18.83 11.05 -3.15
CA GLN A 155 18.08 11.11 -1.90
C GLN A 155 18.88 10.53 -0.74
N ALA A 156 18.76 11.16 0.43
CA ALA A 156 19.25 10.64 1.69
C ALA A 156 18.14 10.80 2.74
N ASN A 157 17.70 9.70 3.31
CA ASN A 157 16.63 9.64 4.30
C ASN A 157 17.19 9.04 5.58
N GLY A 158 16.96 9.69 6.71
CA GLY A 158 17.37 9.19 8.00
C GLY A 158 16.29 9.37 9.05
N PHE A 159 16.39 8.63 10.14
CA PHE A 159 15.57 8.86 11.32
C PHE A 159 16.35 8.51 12.59
N VAL A 160 15.92 9.15 13.67
CA VAL A 160 16.33 8.84 15.04
C VAL A 160 15.08 8.83 15.91
N GLU A 161 14.95 7.79 16.72
CA GLU A 161 13.87 7.67 17.71
C GLU A 161 14.40 7.04 19.00
N HIS A 162 13.73 7.28 20.11
CA HIS A 162 14.02 6.58 21.35
C HIS A 162 12.73 6.26 22.08
N ARG A 163 12.53 4.96 22.39
CA ARG A 163 11.43 4.51 23.22
C ARG A 163 11.85 4.47 24.67
N PHE A 164 11.31 5.37 25.46
CA PHE A 164 11.37 5.35 26.90
C PHE A 164 10.25 4.49 27.48
N SER A 165 10.58 3.66 28.47
CA SER A 165 9.59 2.88 29.21
C SER A 165 9.63 3.29 30.68
N PHE A 166 8.46 3.54 31.27
CA PHE A 166 8.30 3.99 32.65
C PHE A 166 7.28 3.11 33.38
N LEU A 167 7.35 3.12 34.72
CA LEU A 167 6.40 2.44 35.60
C LEU A 167 6.23 0.95 35.26
N ASP A 168 7.34 0.21 35.18
CA ASP A 168 7.35 -1.22 34.83
C ASP A 168 6.65 -1.48 33.47
N ASP A 169 7.07 -0.74 32.44
CA ASP A 169 6.54 -0.82 31.06
C ASP A 169 5.04 -0.47 30.91
N LYS A 170 4.47 0.25 31.87
CA LYS A 170 3.08 0.72 31.74
C LYS A 170 2.95 1.93 30.83
N ILE A 171 3.95 2.81 30.79
CA ILE A 171 3.97 3.99 29.96
C ILE A 171 5.12 3.90 28.96
N ASP A 172 4.81 4.04 27.69
CA ASP A 172 5.77 4.15 26.61
C ASP A 172 5.71 5.58 26.04
N VAL A 173 6.88 6.20 25.85
CA VAL A 173 7.01 7.50 25.15
C VAL A 173 8.11 7.36 24.12
N THR A 174 7.78 7.56 22.86
CA THR A 174 8.71 7.39 21.73
C THR A 174 8.77 8.68 20.91
N PRO A 175 9.55 9.69 21.29
CA PRO A 175 9.88 10.81 20.43
C PRO A 175 10.79 10.34 19.29
N GLY A 176 10.61 10.96 18.12
CA GLY A 176 11.42 10.67 16.95
C GLY A 176 11.46 11.84 15.98
N VAL A 177 12.42 11.80 15.07
CA VAL A 177 12.50 12.73 13.95
C VAL A 177 12.98 12.00 12.70
N ALA A 178 12.27 12.19 11.59
CA ALA A 178 12.72 11.80 10.27
C ALA A 178 13.36 13.00 9.57
N LEU A 179 14.48 12.75 8.88
CA LEU A 179 15.29 13.74 8.18
C LEU A 179 15.45 13.29 6.74
N ASN A 180 14.99 14.10 5.79
CA ASN A 180 15.04 13.75 4.39
C ASN A 180 15.70 14.84 3.56
N TYR A 181 16.57 14.44 2.65
CA TYR A 181 17.21 15.30 1.69
C TYR A 181 16.98 14.79 0.27
N PHE A 182 16.58 15.67 -0.61
CA PHE A 182 16.46 15.44 -2.05
C PHE A 182 17.24 16.51 -2.81
N SER A 183 17.94 16.08 -3.86
CA SER A 183 18.76 17.01 -4.66
C SER A 183 17.96 18.18 -5.23
N ASP A 184 16.68 17.98 -5.54
CA ASP A 184 15.74 18.96 -6.10
C ASP A 184 14.89 19.66 -5.01
N PHE A 185 14.38 18.93 -4.00
CA PHE A 185 13.50 19.47 -2.95
C PHE A 185 14.22 19.78 -1.63
N LYS A 186 15.55 19.61 -1.57
CA LYS A 186 16.41 19.98 -0.43
C LYS A 186 16.10 19.20 0.86
N PHE A 187 16.27 19.83 2.00
CA PHE A 187 16.20 19.21 3.32
C PHE A 187 14.86 19.46 4.00
N HIS A 188 14.32 18.40 4.61
CA HIS A 188 13.08 18.41 5.37
C HIS A 188 13.23 17.61 6.67
N ALA A 189 12.62 18.07 7.76
CA ALA A 189 12.63 17.43 9.07
C ALA A 189 11.21 17.23 9.58
N PHE A 190 10.89 16.03 10.05
CA PHE A 190 9.54 15.61 10.46
C PHE A 190 9.61 15.04 11.87
N PRO A 191 9.35 15.84 12.91
CA PRO A 191 9.22 15.35 14.26
C PRO A 191 7.92 14.57 14.45
N GLY A 192 7.95 13.62 15.36
CA GLY A 192 6.78 12.85 15.79
C GLY A 192 6.96 12.32 17.20
N ILE A 193 5.87 11.91 17.81
CA ILE A 193 5.86 11.27 19.11
C ILE A 193 4.75 10.23 19.19
N ASP A 194 5.09 9.04 19.71
CA ASP A 194 4.13 7.99 20.06
C ASP A 194 4.06 7.86 21.58
N LEU A 195 2.84 7.72 22.08
CA LEU A 195 2.53 7.55 23.50
C LEU A 195 1.71 6.29 23.69
N GLY A 196 2.05 5.49 24.68
CA GLY A 196 1.29 4.31 25.06
C GLY A 196 1.09 4.25 26.58
N TYR A 197 -0.12 3.91 27.01
CA TYR A 197 -0.41 3.67 28.41
C TYR A 197 -1.18 2.37 28.58
N ARG A 198 -0.56 1.41 29.29
CA ARG A 198 -1.17 0.14 29.66
C ARG A 198 -1.94 0.33 30.97
N VAL A 199 -3.26 0.52 30.83
CA VAL A 199 -4.19 0.73 31.96
C VAL A 199 -4.32 -0.55 32.80
N SER A 200 -4.39 -1.71 32.11
CA SER A 200 -4.41 -3.04 32.70
C SER A 200 -3.68 -4.03 31.78
N ASN A 201 -3.62 -5.31 32.15
CA ASN A 201 -3.05 -6.34 31.28
C ASN A 201 -3.80 -6.46 29.95
N ASP A 202 -5.10 -6.19 29.96
CA ASP A 202 -5.99 -6.38 28.83
C ASP A 202 -6.27 -5.06 28.08
N PHE A 203 -6.05 -3.89 28.70
CA PHE A 203 -6.46 -2.60 28.16
C PHE A 203 -5.29 -1.62 28.03
N LYS A 204 -5.10 -1.12 26.81
CA LYS A 204 -4.10 -0.11 26.45
C LYS A 204 -4.78 1.08 25.76
N THR A 205 -4.34 2.29 26.10
CA THR A 205 -4.60 3.51 25.33
C THR A 205 -3.32 3.94 24.63
N TYR A 206 -3.45 4.60 23.49
CA TYR A 206 -2.31 5.14 22.77
C TYR A 206 -2.67 6.44 22.05
N ALA A 207 -1.65 7.23 21.79
CA ALA A 207 -1.76 8.42 20.97
C ALA A 207 -0.51 8.54 20.11
N ASN A 208 -0.66 9.01 18.87
CA ASN A 208 0.45 9.42 18.04
C ASN A 208 0.20 10.82 17.46
N PHE A 209 1.31 11.51 17.18
CA PHE A 209 1.31 12.82 16.59
C PHE A 209 2.57 12.96 15.74
N GLY A 210 2.44 13.41 14.49
CA GLY A 210 3.59 13.55 13.63
C GLY A 210 3.32 14.32 12.35
N TYR A 211 4.39 14.88 11.82
CA TYR A 211 4.41 15.51 10.51
C TYR A 211 4.84 14.51 9.45
N THR A 212 4.20 14.58 8.29
CA THR A 212 4.57 13.82 7.09
C THR A 212 4.57 14.74 5.88
N TYR A 213 5.20 14.32 4.79
CA TYR A 213 5.17 15.06 3.54
C TYR A 213 5.30 14.13 2.34
N ARG A 214 4.96 14.65 1.17
CA ARG A 214 5.16 13.99 -0.12
C ARG A 214 5.78 14.96 -1.12
N ILE A 215 6.94 14.63 -1.67
CA ILE A 215 7.50 15.40 -2.78
C ILE A 215 6.73 15.10 -4.07
N PRO A 216 6.61 16.06 -4.98
CA PRO A 216 6.04 15.82 -6.31
C PRO A 216 6.77 14.69 -7.04
N THR A 217 6.02 13.84 -7.71
CA THR A 217 6.56 12.79 -8.57
C THR A 217 7.05 13.39 -9.90
N TYR A 218 7.85 12.65 -10.64
CA TYR A 218 8.22 13.09 -12.00
C TYR A 218 7.01 13.23 -12.93
N THR A 219 5.96 12.45 -12.69
CA THR A 219 4.69 12.58 -13.42
C THR A 219 3.98 13.89 -13.08
N ASP A 220 3.90 14.24 -11.79
CA ASP A 220 3.30 15.51 -11.37
C ASP A 220 4.04 16.73 -11.96
N LEU A 221 5.38 16.63 -12.07
CA LEU A 221 6.21 17.74 -12.55
C LEU A 221 6.28 17.85 -14.09
N PHE A 222 6.39 16.74 -14.80
CA PHE A 222 6.86 16.74 -16.19
C PHE A 222 5.97 16.04 -17.19
N TYR A 223 4.88 15.40 -16.76
CA TYR A 223 4.00 14.69 -17.67
C TYR A 223 3.29 15.66 -18.61
N ALA A 224 3.21 15.30 -19.89
CA ALA A 224 2.46 16.07 -20.87
C ALA A 224 1.85 15.15 -21.94
N ASP A 225 0.52 15.27 -22.12
CA ASP A 225 -0.21 14.68 -23.24
C ASP A 225 -1.34 15.60 -23.71
N ARG A 226 -2.28 15.07 -24.50
CA ARG A 226 -3.39 15.86 -25.06
C ARG A 226 -4.42 16.28 -24.02
N THR A 227 -4.42 15.70 -22.84
CA THR A 227 -5.45 15.87 -21.82
C THR A 227 -4.90 16.32 -20.47
N THR A 228 -3.58 16.17 -20.27
CA THR A 228 -2.96 16.32 -18.96
C THR A 228 -1.60 16.99 -19.08
N ILE A 229 -1.30 17.94 -18.20
CA ILE A 229 -0.02 18.64 -18.10
C ILE A 229 0.48 18.63 -16.66
N GLY A 230 1.77 18.35 -16.48
CA GLY A 230 2.48 18.49 -15.20
C GLY A 230 2.83 19.94 -14.92
N ASN A 231 3.37 20.20 -13.71
CA ASN A 231 3.77 21.54 -13.28
C ASN A 231 5.11 21.48 -12.53
N GLU A 232 6.12 22.08 -13.11
CA GLU A 232 7.48 22.09 -12.54
C GLU A 232 7.60 22.97 -11.26
N ASN A 233 6.61 23.83 -10.98
CA ASN A 233 6.60 24.72 -9.83
C ASN A 233 5.92 24.13 -8.59
N LEU A 234 5.55 22.87 -8.60
CA LEU A 234 4.93 22.21 -7.45
C LEU A 234 5.87 22.21 -6.25
N THR A 235 5.27 22.48 -5.10
CA THR A 235 5.91 22.31 -3.78
C THR A 235 5.47 20.97 -3.15
N PRO A 236 6.23 20.44 -2.18
CA PRO A 236 5.80 19.26 -1.44
C PRO A 236 4.47 19.48 -0.72
N GLU A 237 3.66 18.43 -0.64
CA GLU A 237 2.54 18.35 0.29
C GLU A 237 3.07 18.14 1.71
N GLU A 238 2.45 18.76 2.68
CA GLU A 238 2.74 18.57 4.09
C GLU A 238 1.47 18.16 4.84
N ALA A 239 1.59 17.29 5.81
CA ALA A 239 0.45 16.89 6.62
C ALA A 239 0.83 16.73 8.09
N LEU A 240 0.00 17.31 8.95
CA LEU A 240 -0.01 17.04 10.37
C LEU A 240 -1.06 15.96 10.65
N SER A 241 -0.64 14.87 11.26
CA SER A 241 -1.53 13.78 11.63
C SER A 241 -1.48 13.50 13.12
N TRP A 242 -2.63 13.17 13.70
CA TRP A 242 -2.70 12.67 15.05
C TRP A 242 -3.82 11.63 15.19
N GLU A 243 -3.62 10.74 16.12
CA GLU A 243 -4.52 9.63 16.41
C GLU A 243 -4.60 9.38 17.91
N LEU A 244 -5.78 9.07 18.39
CA LEU A 244 -6.05 8.61 19.75
C LEU A 244 -6.77 7.28 19.67
N GLY A 245 -6.24 6.26 20.32
CA GLY A 245 -6.80 4.94 20.22
C GLY A 245 -6.82 4.17 21.54
N VAL A 246 -7.64 3.14 21.53
CA VAL A 246 -7.76 2.17 22.61
C VAL A 246 -7.65 0.76 22.04
N ALA A 247 -7.03 -0.13 22.80
CA ALA A 247 -6.93 -1.55 22.47
C ALA A 247 -7.31 -2.37 23.70
N TYR A 248 -8.24 -3.28 23.51
CA TYR A 248 -8.63 -4.28 24.51
C TYR A 248 -8.34 -5.67 23.95
N ASN A 249 -7.51 -6.44 24.67
CA ASN A 249 -7.13 -7.80 24.28
C ASN A 249 -7.31 -8.70 25.48
N ARG A 250 -8.27 -9.59 25.42
CA ARG A 250 -8.48 -10.58 26.49
C ARG A 250 -8.84 -11.92 25.86
N ASP A 251 -8.07 -12.94 26.19
CA ASP A 251 -8.24 -14.31 25.73
C ASP A 251 -8.45 -14.36 24.19
N ASP A 252 -9.63 -14.73 23.76
CA ASP A 252 -10.01 -14.89 22.35
C ASP A 252 -10.68 -13.65 21.75
N PHE A 253 -10.79 -12.54 22.49
CA PHE A 253 -11.47 -11.32 22.05
C PHE A 253 -10.52 -10.13 21.98
N THR A 254 -10.49 -9.46 20.83
CA THR A 254 -9.71 -8.24 20.61
C THR A 254 -10.59 -7.15 20.05
N VAL A 255 -10.50 -5.95 20.61
CA VAL A 255 -11.12 -4.72 20.10
C VAL A 255 -10.05 -3.64 20.01
N GLN A 256 -9.98 -2.97 18.87
CA GLN A 256 -9.21 -1.75 18.70
C GLN A 256 -10.13 -0.66 18.14
N SER A 257 -10.06 0.53 18.68
CA SER A 257 -10.77 1.70 18.15
C SER A 257 -9.84 2.90 18.17
N ALA A 258 -9.87 3.68 17.11
CA ALA A 258 -9.10 4.91 17.01
C ALA A 258 -9.95 6.02 16.40
N PHE A 259 -9.72 7.24 16.89
CA PHE A 259 -10.08 8.46 16.21
C PHE A 259 -8.81 9.07 15.64
N PHE A 260 -8.84 9.48 14.38
CA PHE A 260 -7.71 10.09 13.71
C PHE A 260 -8.10 11.39 13.02
N ARG A 261 -7.12 12.28 12.89
CA ARG A 261 -7.21 13.46 12.06
C ARG A 261 -5.91 13.73 11.33
N ARG A 262 -6.04 14.14 10.08
CA ARG A 262 -4.94 14.58 9.22
C ARG A 262 -5.32 15.90 8.57
N ASP A 263 -4.55 16.94 8.83
CA ASP A 263 -4.65 18.22 8.14
C ASP A 263 -3.50 18.27 7.12
N THR A 264 -3.85 18.32 5.83
CA THR A 264 -2.91 18.34 4.70
C THR A 264 -2.94 19.69 4.04
N ASP A 265 -1.77 20.29 3.85
CA ASP A 265 -1.57 21.53 3.11
C ASP A 265 -0.85 21.27 1.79
N ASN A 266 -1.04 22.17 0.80
CA ASN A 266 -0.45 22.06 -0.53
C ASN A 266 -0.76 20.73 -1.25
N LEU A 267 -1.97 20.20 -1.07
CA LEU A 267 -2.38 18.96 -1.71
C LEU A 267 -2.18 19.03 -3.22
N ILE A 268 -1.45 18.05 -3.77
CA ILE A 268 -1.20 17.94 -5.21
C ILE A 268 -2.27 17.06 -5.82
N ASP A 269 -3.06 17.63 -6.74
CA ASP A 269 -4.00 16.90 -7.57
C ASP A 269 -4.01 17.47 -8.99
N TYR A 270 -4.59 16.72 -9.90
CA TYR A 270 -4.89 17.20 -11.25
C TYR A 270 -6.24 17.88 -11.24
N VAL A 271 -6.25 19.15 -11.60
CA VAL A 271 -7.43 20.01 -11.55
C VAL A 271 -7.76 20.58 -12.91
N LYS A 272 -9.03 20.98 -13.10
CA LYS A 272 -9.51 21.75 -14.25
C LYS A 272 -10.33 22.93 -13.77
N PHE A 273 -10.22 24.04 -14.47
CA PHE A 273 -11.02 25.24 -14.22
C PHE A 273 -12.31 25.27 -15.05
N ASP A 274 -12.36 24.53 -16.14
CA ASP A 274 -13.57 24.30 -16.97
C ASP A 274 -13.52 22.91 -17.63
N GLU A 275 -14.63 22.47 -18.25
CA GLU A 275 -14.74 21.14 -18.85
C GLU A 275 -13.78 20.90 -20.03
N THR A 276 -13.38 21.96 -20.73
CA THR A 276 -12.54 21.91 -21.94
C THR A 276 -11.05 22.04 -21.63
N ALA A 277 -10.71 22.51 -20.42
CA ALA A 277 -9.32 22.68 -19.99
C ALA A 277 -8.58 21.34 -19.87
N LEU A 278 -7.26 21.38 -19.99
CA LEU A 278 -6.41 20.24 -19.65
C LEU A 278 -6.45 20.01 -18.14
N TRP A 279 -6.24 18.78 -17.74
CA TRP A 279 -5.92 18.46 -16.36
C TRP A 279 -4.51 18.95 -16.04
N GLU A 280 -4.37 19.84 -15.08
CA GLU A 280 -3.09 20.38 -14.66
C GLU A 280 -2.76 19.96 -13.23
N ALA A 281 -1.52 19.53 -13.00
CA ALA A 281 -1.04 19.22 -11.66
C ALA A 281 -0.84 20.53 -10.87
N GLN A 282 -1.51 20.68 -9.75
CA GLN A 282 -1.42 21.88 -8.90
C GLN A 282 -1.42 21.55 -7.43
N ASN A 283 -0.73 22.40 -6.62
CA ASN A 283 -0.96 22.49 -5.18
C ASN A 283 -2.23 23.34 -4.99
N PHE A 284 -3.40 22.73 -4.85
CA PHE A 284 -4.64 23.48 -5.02
C PHE A 284 -5.49 23.65 -3.78
N ALA A 285 -5.26 22.86 -2.73
CA ALA A 285 -6.14 22.84 -1.58
C ALA A 285 -5.44 22.45 -0.29
N ALA A 286 -6.10 22.76 0.82
CA ALA A 286 -5.90 22.10 2.10
C ALA A 286 -7.04 21.10 2.31
N LEU A 287 -6.70 19.93 2.81
CA LEU A 287 -7.64 18.83 3.08
C LEU A 287 -7.57 18.47 4.56
N ALA A 288 -8.70 18.57 5.25
CA ALA A 288 -8.84 18.05 6.61
C ALA A 288 -9.60 16.73 6.55
N THR A 289 -8.93 15.62 6.85
CA THR A 289 -9.51 14.30 6.97
C THR A 289 -9.66 13.94 8.44
N SER A 290 -10.86 13.59 8.88
CA SER A 290 -11.13 13.05 10.21
C SER A 290 -11.82 11.70 10.09
N GLY A 291 -11.61 10.80 11.04
CA GLY A 291 -12.28 9.51 10.96
C GLY A 291 -12.24 8.71 12.25
N VAL A 292 -13.01 7.63 12.24
CA VAL A 292 -13.07 6.64 13.30
C VAL A 292 -12.84 5.27 12.69
N GLU A 293 -12.01 4.47 13.34
CA GLU A 293 -11.79 3.06 13.01
C GLU A 293 -12.16 2.18 14.19
N ILE A 294 -12.81 1.06 13.90
CA ILE A 294 -13.12 0.01 14.87
C ILE A 294 -12.78 -1.33 14.26
N ASN A 295 -11.93 -2.10 14.91
CA ASN A 295 -11.54 -3.45 14.53
C ASN A 295 -11.89 -4.42 15.66
N LEU A 296 -12.58 -5.49 15.32
CA LEU A 296 -12.99 -6.56 16.22
C LEU A 296 -12.42 -7.87 15.72
N ALA A 297 -11.91 -8.71 16.62
CA ALA A 297 -11.58 -10.09 16.31
C ALA A 297 -12.01 -11.00 17.46
N GLN A 298 -12.63 -12.13 17.11
CA GLN A 298 -13.10 -13.13 18.04
C GLN A 298 -12.71 -14.53 17.57
N LYS A 299 -12.10 -15.31 18.46
CA LYS A 299 -11.98 -16.75 18.29
C LYS A 299 -13.06 -17.41 19.14
N PHE A 300 -13.63 -18.49 18.67
CA PHE A 300 -14.66 -19.23 19.39
C PHE A 300 -14.67 -20.70 18.93
N THR A 301 -15.19 -21.57 19.76
CA THR A 301 -15.35 -22.99 19.43
C THR A 301 -16.78 -23.30 19.07
N LEU A 302 -17.00 -23.88 17.90
CA LEU A 302 -18.31 -24.36 17.44
C LEU A 302 -18.16 -25.81 16.99
N PHE A 303 -19.01 -26.70 17.50
CA PHE A 303 -18.94 -28.15 17.27
C PHE A 303 -17.56 -28.79 17.59
N GLY A 304 -16.87 -28.27 18.60
CA GLY A 304 -15.54 -28.74 19.00
C GLY A 304 -14.40 -28.34 18.04
N LEU A 305 -14.63 -27.40 17.13
CA LEU A 305 -13.67 -26.87 16.17
C LEU A 305 -13.47 -25.35 16.39
N ASP A 306 -12.22 -24.88 16.28
CA ASP A 306 -11.88 -23.47 16.45
C ASP A 306 -12.30 -22.69 15.21
N GLN A 307 -13.00 -21.61 15.45
CA GLN A 307 -13.51 -20.66 14.46
C GLN A 307 -12.90 -19.28 14.72
N THR A 308 -12.83 -18.45 13.67
CA THR A 308 -12.41 -17.06 13.81
C THR A 308 -13.36 -16.15 13.05
N MET A 309 -13.63 -14.99 13.64
CA MET A 309 -14.38 -13.91 13.01
C MET A 309 -13.65 -12.60 13.24
N SER A 310 -13.58 -11.75 12.22
CA SER A 310 -13.10 -10.37 12.34
C SER A 310 -14.02 -9.42 11.61
N MET A 311 -14.13 -8.20 12.13
CA MET A 311 -14.92 -7.13 11.56
C MET A 311 -14.16 -5.83 11.69
N GLY A 312 -14.12 -5.04 10.62
CA GLY A 312 -13.53 -3.71 10.58
C GLY A 312 -14.56 -2.71 10.05
N TYR A 313 -14.64 -1.56 10.71
CA TYR A 313 -15.42 -0.44 10.24
C TYR A 313 -14.59 0.82 10.25
N THR A 314 -14.62 1.58 9.17
CA THR A 314 -13.97 2.89 9.04
C THR A 314 -14.99 3.90 8.55
N PHE A 315 -15.06 5.03 9.24
CA PHE A 315 -15.74 6.23 8.81
C PHE A 315 -14.73 7.32 8.53
N ILE A 316 -14.84 7.99 7.39
CA ILE A 316 -13.97 9.10 6.97
C ILE A 316 -14.84 10.30 6.63
N ASP A 317 -14.44 11.45 7.12
CA ASP A 317 -15.02 12.75 6.80
C ASP A 317 -13.91 13.67 6.27
N ASP A 318 -13.99 13.97 4.98
CA ASP A 318 -13.05 14.82 4.26
C ASP A 318 -13.65 16.20 4.06
N ALA A 319 -13.01 17.22 4.62
CA ALA A 319 -13.33 18.63 4.42
C ALA A 319 -12.25 19.30 3.58
N ILE A 320 -12.56 19.55 2.31
CA ILE A 320 -11.68 20.31 1.42
C ILE A 320 -11.85 21.79 1.73
N LYS A 321 -10.76 22.46 2.10
CA LYS A 321 -10.73 23.88 2.40
C LYS A 321 -10.21 24.64 1.18
N ASP A 322 -10.80 25.81 0.94
CA ASP A 322 -10.33 26.78 -0.08
C ASP A 322 -10.28 26.24 -1.52
N THR A 323 -11.30 25.49 -1.95
CA THR A 323 -11.38 25.12 -3.35
C THR A 323 -12.14 26.16 -4.17
N GLN A 324 -11.43 26.83 -5.07
CA GLN A 324 -12.03 27.57 -6.20
C GLN A 324 -12.04 26.74 -7.49
N VAL A 325 -11.74 25.45 -7.37
CA VAL A 325 -11.57 24.55 -8.53
C VAL A 325 -12.80 23.67 -8.69
N PRO A 326 -13.52 23.75 -9.83
CA PRO A 326 -14.75 22.97 -10.03
C PRO A 326 -14.50 21.48 -10.26
N PHE A 327 -13.30 21.10 -10.73
CA PHE A 327 -12.97 19.69 -11.03
C PHE A 327 -11.64 19.30 -10.45
N SER A 328 -11.62 18.22 -9.67
CA SER A 328 -10.43 17.53 -9.15
C SER A 328 -10.53 16.06 -9.50
N ARG A 329 -9.40 15.43 -9.79
CA ARG A 329 -9.38 14.05 -10.27
C ARG A 329 -9.54 13.04 -9.13
N TYR A 330 -8.99 13.32 -7.95
CA TYR A 330 -8.89 12.35 -6.86
C TYR A 330 -9.54 12.81 -5.55
N ALA A 331 -9.47 14.10 -5.21
CA ALA A 331 -9.86 14.59 -3.90
C ALA A 331 -11.37 14.66 -3.64
N ILE A 332 -12.22 14.74 -4.66
CA ILE A 332 -13.65 15.11 -4.50
C ILE A 332 -14.56 13.90 -4.21
N ASN A 333 -14.16 12.66 -4.52
CA ASN A 333 -15.00 11.48 -4.33
C ASN A 333 -14.29 10.41 -3.48
N SER A 334 -14.02 10.73 -2.23
CA SER A 334 -13.37 9.84 -1.28
C SER A 334 -14.31 8.78 -0.72
N LEU A 335 -13.73 7.78 -0.07
CA LEU A 335 -14.46 6.77 0.68
C LEU A 335 -15.01 7.40 1.96
N LYS A 336 -16.30 7.21 2.27
CA LYS A 336 -16.96 7.70 3.46
C LYS A 336 -17.21 6.62 4.50
N HIS A 337 -17.72 5.48 4.06
CA HIS A 337 -17.97 4.33 4.92
C HIS A 337 -17.34 3.07 4.34
N GLN A 338 -16.66 2.33 5.16
CA GLN A 338 -16.13 0.99 4.84
C GLN A 338 -16.49 0.02 5.96
N LEU A 339 -17.14 -1.08 5.62
CA LEU A 339 -17.35 -2.22 6.51
C LEU A 339 -16.73 -3.47 5.88
N THR A 340 -15.94 -4.18 6.64
CA THR A 340 -15.39 -5.49 6.27
C THR A 340 -15.75 -6.52 7.34
N ALA A 341 -16.13 -7.72 6.94
CA ALA A 341 -16.33 -8.83 7.85
C ALA A 341 -15.73 -10.10 7.24
N ASN A 342 -14.89 -10.79 8.01
CA ASN A 342 -14.25 -12.02 7.57
C ASN A 342 -14.52 -13.10 8.60
N THR A 343 -14.85 -14.28 8.12
CA THR A 343 -15.11 -15.44 8.99
C THR A 343 -14.41 -16.67 8.42
N GLN A 344 -13.71 -17.41 9.29
CA GLN A 344 -13.15 -18.71 8.96
C GLN A 344 -13.83 -19.76 9.81
N LEU A 345 -14.60 -20.61 9.16
CA LEU A 345 -15.38 -21.68 9.76
C LEU A 345 -14.78 -23.02 9.38
N LYS A 346 -14.47 -23.86 10.34
CA LYS A 346 -14.18 -25.28 10.09
C LYS A 346 -15.49 -26.06 10.18
N LEU A 347 -16.07 -26.41 9.02
CA LEU A 347 -17.28 -27.23 8.95
C LEU A 347 -17.00 -28.66 9.42
N ALA A 348 -15.77 -29.15 9.14
CA ALA A 348 -15.14 -30.33 9.66
C ALA A 348 -13.62 -30.12 9.67
N LYS A 349 -12.83 -31.02 10.29
CA LYS A 349 -11.36 -30.88 10.37
C LYS A 349 -10.68 -30.60 9.02
N GLN A 350 -11.21 -31.16 7.94
CA GLN A 350 -10.65 -31.07 6.58
C GLN A 350 -11.40 -30.08 5.69
N TRP A 351 -12.46 -29.43 6.18
CA TRP A 351 -13.35 -28.57 5.41
C TRP A 351 -13.43 -27.15 5.98
N PRO A 352 -12.35 -26.33 5.87
CA PRO A 352 -12.45 -24.93 6.20
C PRO A 352 -13.22 -24.17 5.12
N LEU A 353 -14.13 -23.30 5.58
CA LEU A 353 -14.90 -22.32 4.81
C LEU A 353 -14.46 -20.92 5.22
N SER A 354 -14.08 -20.09 4.28
CA SER A 354 -13.81 -18.66 4.49
C SER A 354 -14.91 -17.84 3.84
N LEU A 355 -15.46 -16.87 4.55
CA LEU A 355 -16.39 -15.87 4.02
C LEU A 355 -15.78 -14.50 4.21
N SER A 356 -15.84 -13.66 3.19
CA SER A 356 -15.38 -12.28 3.21
C SER A 356 -16.45 -11.36 2.64
N TYR A 357 -16.93 -10.44 3.47
CA TYR A 357 -17.91 -9.44 3.09
C TYR A 357 -17.30 -8.06 3.18
N ARG A 358 -17.59 -7.18 2.23
CA ARG A 358 -17.28 -5.77 2.29
C ARG A 358 -18.43 -4.91 1.75
N TYR A 359 -18.65 -3.82 2.44
CA TYR A 359 -19.51 -2.71 2.05
C TYR A 359 -18.65 -1.45 1.93
N MET A 360 -18.86 -0.70 0.87
CA MET A 360 -18.19 0.56 0.58
C MET A 360 -19.20 1.62 0.19
N GLU A 361 -19.05 2.82 0.73
CA GLU A 361 -19.85 4.00 0.37
C GLU A 361 -18.94 5.21 0.20
N ARG A 362 -19.13 5.95 -0.87
CA ARG A 362 -18.36 7.16 -1.19
C ARG A 362 -19.11 8.43 -0.78
N THR A 363 -18.41 9.56 -0.74
CA THR A 363 -18.96 10.87 -0.39
C THR A 363 -20.11 11.31 -1.30
N ASN A 364 -20.15 10.87 -2.56
CA ASN A 364 -21.26 11.12 -3.48
C ASN A 364 -22.50 10.21 -3.28
N GLY A 365 -22.50 9.35 -2.25
CA GLY A 365 -23.59 8.43 -1.93
C GLY A 365 -23.61 7.14 -2.74
N THR A 366 -22.66 6.93 -3.68
CA THR A 366 -22.56 5.63 -4.38
C THR A 366 -22.07 4.56 -3.42
N SER A 367 -22.72 3.41 -3.39
CA SER A 367 -22.33 2.30 -2.53
C SER A 367 -22.41 0.96 -3.26
N TYR A 368 -21.66 0.00 -2.76
CA TYR A 368 -21.71 -1.38 -3.22
C TYR A 368 -21.33 -2.35 -2.10
N GLN A 369 -21.71 -3.61 -2.29
CA GLN A 369 -21.36 -4.70 -1.37
C GLN A 369 -20.86 -5.91 -2.16
N VAL A 370 -19.85 -6.59 -1.63
CA VAL A 370 -19.25 -7.77 -2.25
C VAL A 370 -19.18 -8.87 -1.21
N LEU A 371 -19.55 -10.07 -1.61
CA LEU A 371 -19.39 -11.29 -0.82
C LEU A 371 -18.52 -12.27 -1.60
N ASP A 372 -17.45 -12.72 -0.98
CA ASP A 372 -16.58 -13.77 -1.46
C ASP A 372 -16.65 -14.97 -0.52
N ALA A 373 -16.53 -16.19 -1.06
CA ALA A 373 -16.47 -17.40 -0.27
C ALA A 373 -15.41 -18.37 -0.82
N ALA A 374 -14.72 -19.05 0.06
CA ALA A 374 -13.76 -20.09 -0.32
C ALA A 374 -13.96 -21.34 0.52
N LEU A 375 -14.36 -22.43 -0.11
CA LEU A 375 -14.43 -23.75 0.50
C LEU A 375 -13.19 -24.55 0.12
N ARG A 376 -12.53 -25.13 1.11
CA ARG A 376 -11.35 -25.97 0.89
C ARG A 376 -11.58 -27.38 1.40
N TYR A 377 -10.91 -28.32 0.78
CA TYR A 377 -10.73 -29.67 1.29
C TYR A 377 -9.24 -29.95 1.45
N GLU A 378 -8.81 -30.15 2.69
CA GLU A 378 -7.40 -30.22 3.06
C GLU A 378 -7.01 -31.63 3.48
N THR A 379 -6.00 -32.18 2.82
CA THR A 379 -5.33 -33.43 3.19
C THR A 379 -3.86 -33.12 3.49
N PRO A 380 -3.07 -34.03 4.08
CA PRO A 380 -1.65 -33.78 4.37
C PRO A 380 -0.80 -33.39 3.15
N LYS A 381 -1.19 -33.77 1.93
CA LYS A 381 -0.43 -33.53 0.70
C LYS A 381 -1.17 -32.69 -0.34
N ILE A 382 -2.48 -32.65 -0.30
CA ILE A 382 -3.28 -31.99 -1.34
C ILE A 382 -4.33 -31.11 -0.69
N THR A 383 -4.42 -29.88 -1.15
CA THR A 383 -5.51 -28.96 -0.83
C THR A 383 -6.26 -28.61 -2.11
N TRP A 384 -7.56 -28.89 -2.12
CA TRP A 384 -8.49 -28.47 -3.14
C TRP A 384 -9.19 -27.19 -2.67
N SER A 385 -9.39 -26.21 -3.56
CA SER A 385 -10.10 -24.98 -3.21
C SER A 385 -11.10 -24.62 -4.30
N LEU A 386 -12.31 -24.29 -3.86
CA LEU A 386 -13.36 -23.70 -4.68
C LEU A 386 -13.60 -22.28 -4.15
N VAL A 387 -13.33 -21.27 -4.96
CA VAL A 387 -13.44 -19.87 -4.58
C VAL A 387 -14.48 -19.18 -5.45
N GLY A 388 -15.54 -18.67 -4.84
CA GLY A 388 -16.52 -17.79 -5.48
C GLY A 388 -16.20 -16.35 -5.13
N ASN A 389 -15.92 -15.53 -6.12
CA ASN A 389 -15.72 -14.10 -5.95
C ASN A 389 -16.96 -13.34 -6.40
N ASN A 390 -17.29 -12.26 -5.67
CA ASN A 390 -18.44 -11.41 -5.94
C ASN A 390 -19.73 -12.23 -6.15
N ILE A 391 -20.05 -13.14 -5.21
CA ILE A 391 -21.18 -14.10 -5.33
C ILE A 391 -22.52 -13.40 -5.47
N LEU A 392 -22.62 -12.17 -4.98
CA LEU A 392 -23.82 -11.33 -5.12
C LEU A 392 -23.94 -10.69 -6.50
N ASP A 393 -22.98 -10.89 -7.39
CA ASP A 393 -22.88 -10.29 -8.74
C ASP A 393 -23.04 -8.76 -8.72
N ALA A 394 -22.49 -8.10 -7.69
CA ALA A 394 -22.54 -6.66 -7.55
C ALA A 394 -21.86 -5.98 -8.73
N LYS A 395 -22.50 -4.96 -9.29
CA LYS A 395 -21.94 -4.11 -10.35
C LYS A 395 -21.40 -2.84 -9.72
N PHE A 396 -20.09 -2.65 -9.80
CA PHE A 396 -19.42 -1.49 -9.21
C PHE A 396 -18.15 -1.12 -9.97
N SER A 397 -17.66 0.08 -9.72
CA SER A 397 -16.37 0.59 -10.20
C SER A 397 -15.64 1.23 -9.01
N GLU A 398 -14.35 0.96 -8.88
CA GLU A 398 -13.54 1.55 -7.80
C GLU A 398 -12.68 2.71 -8.32
N THR A 399 -11.95 2.49 -9.39
CA THR A 399 -11.04 3.47 -9.98
C THR A 399 -11.35 3.68 -11.44
N ASN A 400 -11.14 4.91 -11.93
CA ASN A 400 -11.24 5.29 -13.34
C ASN A 400 -12.52 4.83 -14.06
N LEU A 401 -13.62 4.65 -13.33
CA LEU A 401 -14.91 4.18 -13.86
C LEU A 401 -14.85 2.80 -14.54
N VAL A 402 -13.81 2.01 -14.27
CA VAL A 402 -13.67 0.65 -14.80
C VAL A 402 -14.60 -0.29 -14.06
N PRO A 403 -15.55 -0.95 -14.75
CA PRO A 403 -16.42 -1.94 -14.11
C PRO A 403 -15.60 -3.12 -13.54
N ALA A 404 -15.85 -3.47 -12.29
CA ALA A 404 -15.25 -4.65 -11.69
C ALA A 404 -15.81 -5.94 -12.32
N PRO A 405 -15.09 -7.08 -12.24
CA PRO A 405 -15.61 -8.38 -12.67
C PRO A 405 -16.88 -8.74 -11.89
N GLY A 406 -17.88 -9.31 -12.59
CA GLY A 406 -19.05 -9.92 -11.97
C GLY A 406 -18.73 -11.21 -11.20
N ALA A 407 -19.77 -11.92 -10.78
CA ALA A 407 -19.63 -13.20 -10.10
C ALA A 407 -18.77 -14.18 -10.93
N ASN A 408 -17.79 -14.79 -10.27
CA ASN A 408 -16.93 -15.78 -10.92
C ASN A 408 -16.50 -16.87 -9.92
N VAL A 409 -16.12 -18.01 -10.45
CA VAL A 409 -15.69 -19.17 -9.67
C VAL A 409 -14.31 -19.62 -10.12
N LEU A 410 -13.42 -19.86 -9.16
CA LEU A 410 -12.09 -20.40 -9.38
C LEU A 410 -11.98 -21.76 -8.68
N PHE A 411 -11.38 -22.71 -9.37
CA PHE A 411 -10.99 -23.99 -8.78
C PHE A 411 -9.47 -24.10 -8.77
N SER A 412 -8.90 -24.53 -7.67
CA SER A 412 -7.46 -24.74 -7.56
C SER A 412 -7.10 -26.01 -6.80
N MET A 413 -5.92 -26.51 -7.08
CA MET A 413 -5.31 -27.63 -6.38
C MET A 413 -3.88 -27.24 -6.00
N THR A 414 -3.51 -27.44 -4.74
CA THR A 414 -2.15 -27.28 -4.23
C THR A 414 -1.62 -28.63 -3.79
N TYR A 415 -0.44 -29.01 -4.26
CA TYR A 415 0.26 -30.22 -3.83
C TYR A 415 1.49 -29.85 -3.02
N GLN A 416 1.69 -30.49 -1.86
CA GLN A 416 2.86 -30.37 -0.99
C GLN A 416 3.58 -31.72 -0.93
N TYR A 417 4.88 -31.71 -1.17
CA TYR A 417 5.74 -32.89 -1.16
C TYR A 417 6.78 -32.84 -0.04
#